data_cfa0181175ccc83bcb5f8cf59ef1b9bb
#
_entry.id   cfa0181175ccc83bcb5f8cf59ef1b9bb
#
_cell.length_a   1.000
_cell.length_b   1.000
_cell.length_c   1.000
_cell.angle_alpha   90.00
_cell.angle_beta   90.00
_cell.angle_gamma   90.00
#
_symmetry.space_group_name_H-M   'P 1'
#
loop_
_entity.id
_entity.type
_entity.pdbx_description
1 polymer ?
#
loop_
_entity_poly.entity_id
_entity_poly.type
_entity_poly.pdbx_seq_one_letter_code
_entity_poly.pdbx_strand_id
1 'polypeptide(L)'
;MTNGVFDVAIIGYGPAGVTIANLLGQYGLAVVVFERDDEIYPLPRAIHFDGEVMRVFETLGLRREVEAISRPGLKGMYFNNAAGETILIRAGTSERGPHGCATNHYFHQPELEAVLRHGIRRYPKVQVNCSHEVTSIEDGNEQATLRVKNLLNDDEYEVRAKYVIGCDGARSMVRKLIGSTTLDLGLHQPWLVFDALLKKEVPKLPDHTVQHCDPSRPMTYCNVTGNRRRWEIMIMPGDDEEQLVKPETLWKLVSNWITPEQAEIERAVIYTFHSVIAQTWRKGRLFIAGDAAHQTPPFLGQGMCAAIRDASNLAWKLEAVLRGRFDEGLLDTYESERGPHVHAFIDLAVKLGGIIQTTDADAARERDAKFKKGQPEIFQFPAPQLGPGFWQGEYAPVAQIFPQPKLSNGRLLDVELGLNFAVIGFEDVLNDVSEVTRERWLSHSVVLVPASSSEIQEWLLQNNVRAVMVRPDRYILGTAQSSAALDSISALLPNLVVLAH
;
A
#
# COMPACT_ATOMS: atom_id res chain seq x y z
N MET A 1 -21.26 -7.22 -26.50
CA MET A 1 -19.82 -7.30 -26.25
C MET A 1 -19.13 -6.26 -27.13
N THR A 2 -18.41 -5.30 -26.54
CA THR A 2 -17.73 -4.26 -27.31
C THR A 2 -16.55 -4.89 -28.04
N ASN A 3 -16.54 -4.82 -29.38
CA ASN A 3 -15.43 -5.26 -30.24
C ASN A 3 -14.14 -4.38 -30.07
N GLY A 4 -14.01 -3.67 -28.98
CA GLY A 4 -12.92 -2.72 -28.73
C GLY A 4 -11.79 -3.34 -27.89
N VAL A 5 -10.59 -2.79 -28.06
CA VAL A 5 -9.42 -3.10 -27.22
C VAL A 5 -9.45 -2.21 -25.99
N PHE A 6 -9.38 -2.78 -24.78
CA PHE A 6 -9.22 -2.02 -23.56
C PHE A 6 -7.79 -1.46 -23.45
N ASP A 7 -7.63 -0.36 -22.75
CA ASP A 7 -6.29 0.15 -22.44
C ASP A 7 -5.61 -0.79 -21.44
N VAL A 8 -6.33 -1.23 -20.40
CA VAL A 8 -5.81 -2.12 -19.35
C VAL A 8 -6.84 -3.17 -18.96
N ALA A 9 -6.40 -4.43 -18.82
CA ALA A 9 -7.14 -5.49 -18.15
C ALA A 9 -6.51 -5.75 -16.76
N ILE A 10 -7.35 -5.87 -15.75
CA ILE A 10 -6.93 -6.16 -14.36
C ILE A 10 -7.51 -7.52 -13.97
N ILE A 11 -6.66 -8.41 -13.45
CA ILE A 11 -7.06 -9.74 -12.97
C ILE A 11 -6.98 -9.73 -11.44
N GLY A 12 -8.13 -9.88 -10.79
CA GLY A 12 -8.30 -9.74 -9.35
C GLY A 12 -8.83 -8.37 -8.94
N TYR A 13 -9.83 -8.35 -8.07
CA TYR A 13 -10.56 -7.14 -7.62
C TYR A 13 -10.46 -6.93 -6.11
N GLY A 14 -9.39 -7.44 -5.48
CA GLY A 14 -8.98 -7.12 -4.12
C GLY A 14 -8.38 -5.70 -4.01
N PRO A 15 -7.79 -5.33 -2.84
CA PRO A 15 -7.31 -3.96 -2.59
C PRO A 15 -6.37 -3.37 -3.65
N ALA A 16 -5.45 -4.16 -4.21
CA ALA A 16 -4.58 -3.71 -5.31
C ALA A 16 -5.38 -3.40 -6.57
N GLY A 17 -6.14 -4.38 -7.06
CA GLY A 17 -6.87 -4.27 -8.33
C GLY A 17 -7.93 -3.18 -8.31
N VAL A 18 -8.70 -3.06 -7.23
CA VAL A 18 -9.72 -2.02 -7.10
C VAL A 18 -9.11 -0.61 -7.00
N THR A 19 -7.93 -0.48 -6.38
CA THR A 19 -7.21 0.80 -6.31
C THR A 19 -6.66 1.20 -7.68
N ILE A 20 -6.02 0.27 -8.41
CA ILE A 20 -5.56 0.50 -9.79
C ILE A 20 -6.73 0.87 -10.69
N ALA A 21 -7.85 0.14 -10.61
CA ALA A 21 -9.04 0.41 -11.42
C ALA A 21 -9.62 1.82 -11.16
N ASN A 22 -9.65 2.27 -9.90
CA ASN A 22 -10.06 3.64 -9.55
C ASN A 22 -9.11 4.68 -10.15
N LEU A 23 -7.79 4.51 -9.99
CA LEU A 23 -6.78 5.44 -10.51
C LEU A 23 -6.85 5.54 -12.04
N LEU A 24 -6.84 4.40 -12.74
CA LEU A 24 -6.93 4.37 -14.21
C LEU A 24 -8.28 4.91 -14.71
N GLY A 25 -9.36 4.62 -13.99
CA GLY A 25 -10.68 5.18 -14.26
C GLY A 25 -10.72 6.70 -14.12
N GLN A 26 -10.06 7.24 -13.09
CA GLN A 26 -9.94 8.69 -12.88
C GLN A 26 -9.10 9.36 -13.98
N TYR A 27 -8.11 8.67 -14.54
CA TYR A 27 -7.39 9.09 -15.74
C TYR A 27 -8.21 8.97 -17.03
N GLY A 28 -9.41 8.39 -16.98
CA GLY A 28 -10.33 8.24 -18.13
C GLY A 28 -9.90 7.16 -19.12
N LEU A 29 -9.11 6.18 -18.68
CA LEU A 29 -8.72 5.02 -19.49
C LEU A 29 -9.86 3.99 -19.58
N ALA A 30 -9.87 3.21 -20.66
CA ALA A 30 -10.77 2.07 -20.84
C ALA A 30 -10.20 0.85 -20.10
N VAL A 31 -10.83 0.46 -19.00
CA VAL A 31 -10.35 -0.61 -18.12
C VAL A 31 -11.38 -1.72 -18.03
N VAL A 32 -10.92 -2.97 -18.06
CA VAL A 32 -11.74 -4.13 -17.71
C VAL A 32 -11.14 -4.85 -16.51
N VAL A 33 -11.99 -5.21 -15.55
CA VAL A 33 -11.61 -5.94 -14.35
C VAL A 33 -12.30 -7.29 -14.34
N PHE A 34 -11.55 -8.34 -14.02
CA PHE A 34 -12.07 -9.70 -13.84
C PHE A 34 -11.81 -10.16 -12.40
N GLU A 35 -12.86 -10.65 -11.75
CA GLU A 35 -12.83 -11.27 -10.44
C GLU A 35 -13.62 -12.58 -10.47
N ARG A 36 -12.98 -13.65 -10.00
CA ARG A 36 -13.63 -14.95 -9.96
C ARG A 36 -14.73 -15.07 -8.91
N ASP A 37 -14.54 -14.36 -7.77
CA ASP A 37 -15.51 -14.33 -6.70
C ASP A 37 -16.66 -13.36 -7.05
N ASP A 38 -17.88 -13.71 -6.64
CA ASP A 38 -19.06 -12.88 -6.90
C ASP A 38 -19.11 -11.65 -5.99
N GLU A 39 -18.77 -11.84 -4.73
CA GLU A 39 -18.86 -10.84 -3.69
C GLU A 39 -17.48 -10.45 -3.12
N ILE A 40 -17.50 -9.45 -2.24
CA ILE A 40 -16.34 -9.12 -1.41
C ILE A 40 -16.10 -10.27 -0.44
N TYR A 41 -14.83 -10.71 -0.34
CA TYR A 41 -14.46 -11.72 0.66
C TYR A 41 -14.83 -11.21 2.06
N PRO A 42 -15.70 -11.91 2.79
CA PRO A 42 -16.33 -11.35 3.99
C PRO A 42 -15.40 -11.24 5.21
N LEU A 43 -14.26 -11.92 5.18
CA LEU A 43 -13.36 -11.99 6.33
C LEU A 43 -12.16 -11.04 6.16
N PRO A 44 -11.84 -10.21 7.17
CA PRO A 44 -10.77 -9.23 7.07
C PRO A 44 -9.39 -9.92 7.09
N ARG A 45 -8.56 -9.68 6.06
CA ARG A 45 -7.14 -10.04 6.06
C ARG A 45 -6.33 -8.91 6.69
N ALA A 46 -6.29 -7.74 6.05
CA ALA A 46 -5.67 -6.55 6.60
C ALA A 46 -6.63 -5.81 7.54
N ILE A 47 -6.05 -5.18 8.57
CA ILE A 47 -6.78 -4.37 9.57
C ILE A 47 -6.13 -3.00 9.80
N HIS A 48 -5.05 -2.71 9.08
CA HIS A 48 -4.24 -1.51 9.27
C HIS A 48 -3.82 -0.95 7.92
N PHE A 49 -3.84 0.37 7.80
CA PHE A 49 -3.14 1.10 6.75
C PHE A 49 -2.49 2.37 7.33
N ASP A 50 -1.52 2.92 6.61
CA ASP A 50 -0.78 4.10 7.02
C ASP A 50 -1.24 5.39 6.34
N GLY A 51 -0.67 6.52 6.77
CA GLY A 51 -1.05 7.84 6.29
C GLY A 51 -0.74 8.06 4.81
N GLU A 52 0.25 7.38 4.23
CA GLU A 52 0.53 7.46 2.79
C GLU A 52 -0.62 6.83 1.98
N VAL A 53 -1.13 5.71 2.43
CA VAL A 53 -2.30 5.05 1.82
C VAL A 53 -3.54 5.93 1.91
N MET A 54 -3.74 6.66 3.01
CA MET A 54 -4.82 7.64 3.12
C MET A 54 -4.72 8.73 2.05
N ARG A 55 -3.50 9.17 1.66
CA ARG A 55 -3.31 10.13 0.56
C ARG A 55 -3.74 9.56 -0.80
N VAL A 56 -3.54 8.26 -1.03
CA VAL A 56 -4.06 7.61 -2.24
C VAL A 56 -5.59 7.66 -2.24
N PHE A 57 -6.23 7.37 -1.11
CA PHE A 57 -7.69 7.48 -0.99
C PHE A 57 -8.18 8.92 -1.14
N GLU A 58 -7.43 9.91 -0.68
CA GLU A 58 -7.74 11.32 -0.92
C GLU A 58 -7.63 11.68 -2.41
N THR A 59 -6.58 11.23 -3.08
CA THR A 59 -6.40 11.39 -4.54
C THR A 59 -7.58 10.78 -5.31
N LEU A 60 -8.12 9.67 -4.82
CA LEU A 60 -9.34 9.05 -5.35
C LEU A 60 -10.63 9.80 -4.97
N GLY A 61 -10.57 10.82 -4.11
CA GLY A 61 -11.74 11.54 -3.59
C GLY A 61 -12.62 10.68 -2.68
N LEU A 62 -12.04 9.69 -1.99
CA LEU A 62 -12.72 8.74 -1.11
C LEU A 62 -12.32 8.89 0.37
N ARG A 63 -11.52 9.90 0.69
CA ARG A 63 -11.00 10.09 2.05
C ARG A 63 -12.11 10.12 3.11
N ARG A 64 -13.18 10.88 2.88
CA ARG A 64 -14.26 11.04 3.86
C ARG A 64 -14.97 9.73 4.16
N GLU A 65 -15.23 8.94 3.12
CA GLU A 65 -15.85 7.62 3.23
C GLU A 65 -14.93 6.64 3.99
N VAL A 66 -13.61 6.69 3.72
CA VAL A 66 -12.62 5.85 4.40
C VAL A 66 -12.44 6.30 5.86
N GLU A 67 -12.40 7.60 6.15
CA GLU A 67 -12.35 8.10 7.53
C GLU A 67 -13.58 7.66 8.35
N ALA A 68 -14.75 7.58 7.73
CA ALA A 68 -15.98 7.15 8.41
C ALA A 68 -15.98 5.68 8.86
N ILE A 69 -15.18 4.81 8.20
CA ILE A 69 -15.07 3.37 8.49
C ILE A 69 -13.75 3.00 9.15
N SER A 70 -12.88 3.97 9.42
CA SER A 70 -11.57 3.74 10.01
C SER A 70 -11.40 4.50 11.32
N ARG A 71 -10.39 4.11 12.07
CA ARG A 71 -10.05 4.72 13.36
C ARG A 71 -8.54 5.04 13.39
N PRO A 72 -8.14 6.27 13.79
CA PRO A 72 -6.72 6.59 13.96
C PRO A 72 -6.11 5.79 15.12
N GLY A 73 -4.90 5.28 14.89
CA GLY A 73 -4.10 4.56 15.88
C GLY A 73 -3.00 5.45 16.46
N LEU A 74 -3.35 6.31 17.41
CA LEU A 74 -2.44 7.37 17.90
C LEU A 74 -1.32 6.88 18.81
N LYS A 75 -1.54 5.78 19.55
CA LYS A 75 -0.55 5.28 20.53
C LYS A 75 0.57 4.43 19.95
N GLY A 76 0.45 3.97 18.71
CA GLY A 76 1.45 3.11 18.09
C GLY A 76 1.30 1.63 18.45
N MET A 77 2.44 0.90 18.51
CA MET A 77 2.48 -0.54 18.79
C MET A 77 3.52 -0.82 19.90
N TYR A 78 3.12 -1.56 20.91
CA TYR A 78 3.93 -1.89 22.07
C TYR A 78 4.38 -3.34 22.02
N PHE A 79 5.65 -3.59 22.32
CA PHE A 79 6.22 -4.92 22.42
C PHE A 79 6.48 -5.22 23.89
N ASN A 80 5.75 -6.18 24.44
CA ASN A 80 5.83 -6.55 25.83
C ASN A 80 6.50 -7.92 25.99
N ASN A 81 7.43 -8.05 26.93
CA ASN A 81 8.03 -9.33 27.29
C ASN A 81 7.04 -10.21 28.09
N ALA A 82 7.47 -11.43 28.46
CA ALA A 82 6.66 -12.38 29.24
C ALA A 82 6.23 -11.86 30.62
N ALA A 83 6.98 -10.93 31.21
CA ALA A 83 6.63 -10.26 32.47
C ALA A 83 5.63 -9.10 32.27
N GLY A 84 5.22 -8.80 31.05
CA GLY A 84 4.34 -7.67 30.71
C GLY A 84 5.06 -6.32 30.66
N GLU A 85 6.40 -6.30 30.76
CA GLU A 85 7.19 -5.08 30.65
C GLU A 85 7.35 -4.69 29.17
N THR A 86 7.11 -3.43 28.85
CA THR A 86 7.33 -2.91 27.48
C THR A 86 8.83 -2.76 27.19
N ILE A 87 9.32 -3.44 26.18
CA ILE A 87 10.73 -3.45 25.79
C ILE A 87 10.99 -2.54 24.56
N LEU A 88 10.01 -2.44 23.66
CA LEU A 88 10.12 -1.69 22.41
C LEU A 88 8.77 -1.02 22.10
N ILE A 89 8.81 0.18 21.53
CA ILE A 89 7.63 0.89 21.06
C ILE A 89 7.86 1.36 19.62
N ARG A 90 7.00 0.92 18.69
CA ARG A 90 6.83 1.66 17.45
C ARG A 90 6.01 2.91 17.77
N ALA A 91 6.61 4.06 17.57
CA ALA A 91 5.98 5.32 17.96
C ALA A 91 4.59 5.49 17.34
N GLY A 92 3.69 5.99 18.15
CA GLY A 92 2.44 6.58 17.67
C GLY A 92 2.68 7.96 17.08
N THR A 93 1.62 8.58 16.59
CA THR A 93 1.69 9.92 15.99
C THR A 93 0.55 10.80 16.49
N SER A 94 0.69 12.10 16.28
CA SER A 94 -0.41 13.05 16.42
C SER A 94 -1.53 12.72 15.42
N GLU A 95 -2.70 13.30 15.62
CA GLU A 95 -3.83 13.20 14.68
C GLU A 95 -3.44 13.70 13.28
N ARG A 96 -2.45 14.57 13.20
CA ARG A 96 -1.91 15.10 11.94
C ARG A 96 -0.41 14.87 11.85
N GLY A 97 -0.05 13.75 11.24
CA GLY A 97 1.34 13.43 10.87
C GLY A 97 1.76 14.05 9.52
N PRO A 98 2.91 13.62 8.96
CA PRO A 98 3.49 14.19 7.74
C PRO A 98 2.59 14.01 6.50
N HIS A 99 1.62 13.10 6.54
CA HIS A 99 0.66 12.83 5.47
C HIS A 99 -0.69 13.57 5.66
N GLY A 100 -0.76 14.58 6.53
CA GLY A 100 -1.97 15.35 6.77
C GLY A 100 -3.08 14.59 7.51
N CYS A 101 -2.77 13.43 8.06
CA CYS A 101 -3.61 12.57 8.89
C CYS A 101 -2.74 11.80 9.89
N ALA A 102 -3.34 10.97 10.73
CA ALA A 102 -2.59 10.05 11.60
C ALA A 102 -1.74 9.08 10.74
N THR A 103 -0.61 8.65 11.29
CA THR A 103 0.28 7.71 10.58
C THR A 103 -0.30 6.30 10.51
N ASN A 104 -1.19 5.96 11.43
CA ASN A 104 -1.79 4.62 11.51
C ASN A 104 -3.31 4.73 11.54
N HIS A 105 -3.98 3.89 10.77
CA HIS A 105 -5.43 3.75 10.74
C HIS A 105 -5.80 2.27 10.86
N TYR A 106 -6.75 1.97 11.72
CA TYR A 106 -7.36 0.64 11.80
C TYR A 106 -8.71 0.64 11.10
N PHE A 107 -9.01 -0.45 10.40
CA PHE A 107 -10.21 -0.56 9.58
C PHE A 107 -10.67 -2.02 9.47
N HIS A 108 -11.86 -2.22 8.91
CA HIS A 108 -12.38 -3.53 8.53
C HIS A 108 -12.30 -3.67 7.00
N GLN A 109 -11.51 -4.63 6.51
CA GLN A 109 -11.18 -4.73 5.07
C GLN A 109 -12.41 -4.84 4.16
N PRO A 110 -13.45 -5.65 4.45
CA PRO A 110 -14.64 -5.69 3.61
C PRO A 110 -15.33 -4.33 3.44
N GLU A 111 -15.37 -3.50 4.49
CA GLU A 111 -15.92 -2.14 4.42
C GLU A 111 -15.07 -1.22 3.54
N LEU A 112 -13.74 -1.31 3.63
CA LEU A 112 -12.84 -0.56 2.75
C LEU A 112 -13.00 -0.96 1.29
N GLU A 113 -13.04 -2.26 1.01
CA GLU A 113 -13.26 -2.76 -0.36
C GLU A 113 -14.62 -2.31 -0.90
N ALA A 114 -15.67 -2.28 -0.09
CA ALA A 114 -16.98 -1.77 -0.48
C ALA A 114 -16.90 -0.28 -0.88
N VAL A 115 -16.19 0.55 -0.10
CA VAL A 115 -15.96 1.97 -0.43
C VAL A 115 -15.21 2.10 -1.75
N LEU A 116 -14.12 1.35 -1.94
CA LEU A 116 -13.31 1.40 -3.16
C LEU A 116 -14.10 0.91 -4.39
N ARG A 117 -14.86 -0.20 -4.27
CA ARG A 117 -15.73 -0.71 -5.34
C ARG A 117 -16.87 0.26 -5.67
N HIS A 118 -17.42 0.94 -4.66
CA HIS A 118 -18.40 2.01 -4.90
C HIS A 118 -17.78 3.17 -5.68
N GLY A 119 -16.54 3.53 -5.40
CA GLY A 119 -15.78 4.56 -6.10
C GLY A 119 -15.69 4.35 -7.62
N ILE A 120 -15.58 3.10 -8.08
CA ILE A 120 -15.51 2.73 -9.50
C ILE A 120 -16.72 3.20 -10.31
N ARG A 121 -17.91 3.26 -9.70
CA ARG A 121 -19.16 3.64 -10.38
C ARG A 121 -19.12 5.05 -10.98
N ARG A 122 -18.17 5.87 -10.58
CA ARG A 122 -17.94 7.22 -11.14
C ARG A 122 -17.29 7.19 -12.53
N TYR A 123 -16.74 6.04 -12.95
CA TYR A 123 -15.93 5.93 -14.16
C TYR A 123 -16.60 5.04 -15.21
N PRO A 124 -17.33 5.63 -16.19
CA PRO A 124 -18.11 4.85 -17.15
C PRO A 124 -17.28 4.00 -18.11
N LYS A 125 -15.96 4.24 -18.20
CA LYS A 125 -15.04 3.44 -19.01
C LYS A 125 -14.41 2.26 -18.26
N VAL A 126 -14.74 2.08 -16.98
CA VAL A 126 -14.30 0.94 -16.20
C VAL A 126 -15.39 -0.10 -16.15
N GLN A 127 -15.15 -1.25 -16.75
CA GLN A 127 -16.05 -2.42 -16.73
C GLN A 127 -15.55 -3.42 -15.70
N VAL A 128 -16.42 -3.84 -14.77
CA VAL A 128 -16.11 -4.84 -13.74
C VAL A 128 -16.95 -6.08 -14.00
N ASN A 129 -16.30 -7.25 -14.03
CA ASN A 129 -16.92 -8.56 -14.25
C ASN A 129 -16.55 -9.46 -13.05
N CYS A 130 -17.45 -9.56 -12.06
CA CYS A 130 -17.39 -10.56 -11.00
C CYS A 130 -17.94 -11.91 -11.50
N SER A 131 -17.61 -13.02 -10.83
CA SER A 131 -17.88 -14.37 -11.29
C SER A 131 -17.28 -14.69 -12.66
N HIS A 132 -16.14 -14.08 -12.99
CA HIS A 132 -15.41 -14.28 -14.24
C HIS A 132 -13.96 -14.64 -13.96
N GLU A 133 -13.51 -15.77 -14.51
CA GLU A 133 -12.15 -16.26 -14.38
C GLU A 133 -11.39 -16.11 -15.69
N VAL A 134 -10.21 -15.47 -15.63
CA VAL A 134 -9.28 -15.48 -16.76
C VAL A 134 -8.54 -16.81 -16.73
N THR A 135 -8.72 -17.61 -17.79
CA THR A 135 -8.16 -18.98 -17.87
C THR A 135 -6.83 -19.02 -18.60
N SER A 136 -6.59 -18.10 -19.54
CA SER A 136 -5.32 -17.96 -20.24
C SER A 136 -5.09 -16.53 -20.75
N ILE A 137 -3.83 -16.20 -21.01
CA ILE A 137 -3.40 -14.91 -21.58
C ILE A 137 -2.36 -15.22 -22.66
N GLU A 138 -2.55 -14.65 -23.84
CA GLU A 138 -1.55 -14.58 -24.90
C GLU A 138 -1.00 -13.15 -24.96
N ASP A 139 0.33 -12.99 -24.75
CA ASP A 139 1.01 -11.69 -24.89
C ASP A 139 1.43 -11.49 -26.35
N GLY A 140 0.66 -10.70 -27.07
CA GLY A 140 0.92 -10.35 -28.47
C GLY A 140 1.76 -9.08 -28.62
N ASN A 141 2.20 -8.76 -29.84
CA ASN A 141 3.07 -7.61 -30.11
C ASN A 141 2.42 -6.25 -29.81
N GLU A 142 1.11 -6.08 -30.07
CA GLU A 142 0.41 -4.82 -29.90
C GLU A 142 -0.60 -4.85 -28.74
N GLN A 143 -1.11 -6.02 -28.39
CA GLN A 143 -2.12 -6.24 -27.38
C GLN A 143 -2.04 -7.66 -26.82
N ALA A 144 -2.47 -7.82 -25.60
CA ALA A 144 -2.70 -9.14 -25.00
C ALA A 144 -4.13 -9.60 -25.26
N THR A 145 -4.32 -10.91 -25.46
CA THR A 145 -5.62 -11.56 -25.58
C THR A 145 -5.86 -12.44 -24.36
N LEU A 146 -6.95 -12.16 -23.64
CA LEU A 146 -7.37 -12.89 -22.44
C LEU A 146 -8.54 -13.80 -22.81
N ARG A 147 -8.46 -15.10 -22.48
CA ARG A 147 -9.61 -15.99 -22.49
C ARG A 147 -10.28 -15.96 -21.13
N VAL A 148 -11.57 -15.70 -21.12
CA VAL A 148 -12.37 -15.46 -19.92
C VAL A 148 -13.52 -16.45 -19.88
N LYS A 149 -13.70 -17.09 -18.73
CA LYS A 149 -14.83 -17.96 -18.44
C LYS A 149 -15.79 -17.25 -17.48
N ASN A 150 -17.06 -17.14 -17.88
CA ASN A 150 -18.13 -16.72 -17.00
C ASN A 150 -18.55 -17.92 -16.12
N LEU A 151 -18.34 -17.81 -14.81
CA LEU A 151 -18.59 -18.90 -13.86
C LEU A 151 -20.08 -19.12 -13.55
N LEU A 152 -20.97 -18.22 -14.02
CA LEU A 152 -22.42 -18.34 -13.80
C LEU A 152 -23.10 -19.21 -14.85
N ASN A 153 -22.55 -19.29 -16.07
CA ASN A 153 -23.17 -20.00 -17.21
C ASN A 153 -22.18 -20.83 -18.05
N ASP A 154 -20.91 -20.90 -17.61
CA ASP A 154 -19.79 -21.59 -18.27
C ASP A 154 -19.44 -21.06 -19.68
N ASP A 155 -19.97 -19.90 -20.10
CA ASP A 155 -19.61 -19.28 -21.37
C ASP A 155 -18.14 -18.81 -21.37
N GLU A 156 -17.44 -19.07 -22.47
CA GLU A 156 -16.09 -18.59 -22.72
C GLU A 156 -16.07 -17.55 -23.82
N TYR A 157 -15.26 -16.50 -23.63
CA TYR A 157 -15.07 -15.44 -24.61
C TYR A 157 -13.67 -14.83 -24.52
N GLU A 158 -13.29 -14.05 -25.52
CA GLU A 158 -12.01 -13.38 -25.57
C GLU A 158 -12.15 -11.87 -25.34
N VAL A 159 -11.17 -11.30 -24.61
CA VAL A 159 -11.03 -9.86 -24.39
C VAL A 159 -9.61 -9.45 -24.72
N ARG A 160 -9.47 -8.27 -25.34
CA ARG A 160 -8.17 -7.73 -25.71
C ARG A 160 -7.86 -6.47 -24.93
N ALA A 161 -6.60 -6.33 -24.49
CA ALA A 161 -6.11 -5.16 -23.79
C ALA A 161 -4.67 -4.83 -24.19
N LYS A 162 -4.31 -3.54 -24.15
CA LYS A 162 -2.93 -3.12 -24.44
C LYS A 162 -1.97 -3.59 -23.33
N TYR A 163 -2.41 -3.56 -22.07
CA TYR A 163 -1.65 -4.04 -20.92
C TYR A 163 -2.54 -4.89 -20.00
N VAL A 164 -1.91 -5.81 -19.27
CA VAL A 164 -2.57 -6.68 -18.29
C VAL A 164 -1.86 -6.56 -16.94
N ILE A 165 -2.62 -6.39 -15.87
CA ILE A 165 -2.09 -6.32 -14.51
C ILE A 165 -2.66 -7.47 -13.68
N GLY A 166 -1.79 -8.39 -13.24
CA GLY A 166 -2.12 -9.45 -12.30
C GLY A 166 -2.15 -8.92 -10.86
N CYS A 167 -3.35 -8.75 -10.33
CA CYS A 167 -3.64 -8.51 -8.92
C CYS A 167 -4.28 -9.77 -8.30
N ASP A 168 -3.95 -10.94 -8.82
CA ASP A 168 -4.54 -12.25 -8.62
C ASP A 168 -3.95 -13.03 -7.42
N GLY A 169 -3.29 -12.28 -6.53
CA GLY A 169 -2.89 -12.74 -5.21
C GLY A 169 -1.69 -13.69 -5.19
N ALA A 170 -1.47 -14.31 -4.03
CA ALA A 170 -0.30 -15.13 -3.73
C ALA A 170 -0.04 -16.28 -4.73
N ARG A 171 -1.10 -16.81 -5.34
CA ARG A 171 -1.04 -17.91 -6.33
C ARG A 171 -1.06 -17.46 -7.78
N SER A 172 -0.71 -16.21 -8.04
CA SER A 172 -0.82 -15.50 -9.31
C SER A 172 -0.51 -16.36 -10.54
N MET A 173 -1.47 -16.38 -11.46
CA MET A 173 -1.32 -16.95 -12.80
C MET A 173 -0.41 -16.04 -13.64
N VAL A 174 -0.59 -14.71 -13.53
CA VAL A 174 0.20 -13.75 -14.31
C VAL A 174 1.68 -13.82 -13.94
N ARG A 175 2.01 -13.98 -12.65
CA ARG A 175 3.41 -14.20 -12.21
C ARG A 175 4.02 -15.44 -12.88
N LYS A 176 3.26 -16.53 -12.98
CA LYS A 176 3.70 -17.76 -13.65
C LYS A 176 3.92 -17.53 -15.15
N LEU A 177 3.05 -16.79 -15.82
CA LEU A 177 3.17 -16.45 -17.24
C LEU A 177 4.36 -15.55 -17.55
N ILE A 178 4.66 -14.58 -16.68
CA ILE A 178 5.89 -13.78 -16.75
C ILE A 178 7.13 -14.68 -16.63
N GLY A 179 7.01 -15.83 -15.96
CA GLY A 179 8.12 -16.71 -15.62
C GLY A 179 8.94 -16.20 -14.45
N SER A 180 8.34 -15.35 -13.60
CA SER A 180 9.01 -14.78 -12.45
C SER A 180 9.22 -15.82 -11.36
N THR A 181 10.46 -15.93 -10.88
CA THR A 181 10.79 -16.65 -9.66
C THR A 181 10.59 -15.75 -8.44
N THR A 182 10.60 -16.32 -7.25
CA THR A 182 10.45 -15.57 -5.99
C THR A 182 11.74 -15.63 -5.19
N LEU A 183 12.19 -14.50 -4.67
CA LEU A 183 13.18 -14.41 -3.63
C LEU A 183 12.49 -14.69 -2.29
N ASP A 184 12.93 -15.72 -1.61
CA ASP A 184 12.47 -16.09 -0.27
C ASP A 184 13.35 -15.43 0.78
N LEU A 185 12.73 -14.65 1.68
CA LEU A 185 13.41 -13.95 2.78
C LEU A 185 13.35 -14.72 4.12
N GLY A 186 12.94 -15.99 4.06
CA GLY A 186 13.15 -16.98 5.11
C GLY A 186 12.11 -17.03 6.22
N LEU A 187 10.98 -16.33 6.11
CA LEU A 187 9.92 -16.44 7.10
C LEU A 187 8.71 -17.19 6.53
N HIS A 188 8.42 -18.36 7.11
CA HIS A 188 7.25 -19.19 6.81
C HIS A 188 6.67 -19.72 8.11
N GLN A 189 5.79 -18.94 8.74
CA GLN A 189 5.29 -19.28 10.06
C GLN A 189 3.75 -19.33 10.05
N PRO A 190 3.13 -20.46 10.47
CA PRO A 190 1.69 -20.53 10.64
C PRO A 190 1.26 -19.80 11.91
N TRP A 191 0.19 -19.02 11.79
CA TRP A 191 -0.44 -18.28 12.87
C TRP A 191 -1.95 -18.47 12.84
N LEU A 192 -2.54 -18.65 14.01
CA LEU A 192 -3.99 -18.61 14.20
C LEU A 192 -4.43 -17.14 14.27
N VAL A 193 -5.27 -16.72 13.35
CA VAL A 193 -5.91 -15.40 13.37
C VAL A 193 -7.32 -15.56 13.93
N PHE A 194 -7.57 -14.91 15.06
CA PHE A 194 -8.81 -14.94 15.79
C PHE A 194 -9.40 -13.55 15.89
N ASP A 195 -10.59 -13.35 15.29
CA ASP A 195 -11.35 -12.11 15.37
C ASP A 195 -12.59 -12.32 16.25
N ALA A 196 -12.84 -11.35 17.12
CA ALA A 196 -13.98 -11.35 18.05
C ALA A 196 -14.74 -10.03 18.04
N LEU A 197 -16.06 -10.11 18.19
CA LEU A 197 -16.97 -8.98 18.38
C LEU A 197 -17.32 -8.84 19.86
N LEU A 198 -16.94 -7.71 20.46
CA LEU A 198 -17.30 -7.42 21.86
C LEU A 198 -18.81 -7.16 21.98
N LYS A 199 -19.47 -7.84 22.90
CA LYS A 199 -20.89 -7.63 23.27
C LYS A 199 -21.07 -6.48 24.26
N LYS A 200 -19.99 -6.11 24.94
CA LYS A 200 -19.93 -5.01 25.92
C LYS A 200 -18.50 -4.49 26.02
N GLU A 201 -18.34 -3.33 26.58
CA GLU A 201 -17.02 -2.77 26.88
C GLU A 201 -16.22 -3.68 27.84
N VAL A 202 -14.94 -3.87 27.55
CA VAL A 202 -13.97 -4.62 28.34
C VAL A 202 -12.79 -3.72 28.66
N PRO A 203 -12.85 -2.93 29.76
CA PRO A 203 -11.89 -1.85 30.06
C PRO A 203 -10.43 -2.30 30.21
N LYS A 204 -10.19 -3.58 30.50
CA LYS A 204 -8.82 -4.12 30.61
C LYS A 204 -8.11 -4.31 29.27
N LEU A 205 -8.84 -4.29 28.15
CA LEU A 205 -8.23 -4.44 26.82
C LEU A 205 -7.48 -3.16 26.44
N PRO A 206 -6.25 -3.27 25.93
CA PRO A 206 -5.52 -2.11 25.43
C PRO A 206 -6.26 -1.41 24.27
N ASP A 207 -6.16 -0.09 24.20
CA ASP A 207 -6.70 0.70 23.10
C ASP A 207 -5.71 0.82 21.90
N HIS A 208 -4.58 0.12 21.97
CA HIS A 208 -3.49 0.08 20.99
C HIS A 208 -3.11 -1.37 20.69
N THR A 209 -2.27 -1.55 19.67
CA THR A 209 -1.72 -2.87 19.31
C THR A 209 -0.62 -3.27 20.29
N VAL A 210 -0.65 -4.52 20.75
CA VAL A 210 0.37 -5.10 21.63
C VAL A 210 0.92 -6.38 21.03
N GLN A 211 2.24 -6.44 20.91
CA GLN A 211 3.00 -7.63 20.59
C GLN A 211 3.43 -8.29 21.90
N HIS A 212 2.89 -9.47 22.19
CA HIS A 212 3.27 -10.27 23.34
C HIS A 212 4.43 -11.18 22.97
N CYS A 213 5.65 -10.76 23.32
CA CYS A 213 6.88 -11.47 23.05
C CYS A 213 7.14 -12.54 24.14
N ASP A 214 6.12 -13.31 24.49
CA ASP A 214 6.19 -14.42 25.44
C ASP A 214 6.70 -15.67 24.72
N PRO A 215 7.87 -16.24 25.13
CA PRO A 215 8.42 -17.43 24.48
C PRO A 215 7.51 -18.66 24.58
N SER A 216 6.61 -18.73 25.56
CA SER A 216 5.67 -19.84 25.69
C SER A 216 4.55 -19.82 24.65
N ARG A 217 4.12 -18.61 24.23
CA ARG A 217 3.08 -18.39 23.19
C ARG A 217 3.14 -16.96 22.65
N PRO A 218 3.95 -16.66 21.64
CA PRO A 218 3.94 -15.34 20.99
C PRO A 218 2.55 -14.98 20.46
N MET A 219 2.15 -13.72 20.65
CA MET A 219 0.81 -13.27 20.31
C MET A 219 0.80 -11.78 19.95
N THR A 220 -0.03 -11.41 18.99
CA THR A 220 -0.39 -10.02 18.70
C THR A 220 -1.82 -9.75 19.12
N TYR A 221 -2.07 -8.68 19.84
CA TYR A 221 -3.41 -8.15 20.08
C TYR A 221 -3.60 -6.85 19.28
N CYS A 222 -4.74 -6.70 18.60
CA CYS A 222 -5.10 -5.49 17.87
C CYS A 222 -6.49 -5.00 18.28
N ASN A 223 -6.55 -3.71 18.68
CA ASN A 223 -7.80 -2.98 18.78
C ASN A 223 -8.19 -2.48 17.39
N VAL A 224 -9.10 -3.15 16.70
CA VAL A 224 -9.51 -2.82 15.33
C VAL A 224 -10.49 -1.63 15.31
N THR A 225 -11.63 -1.71 14.65
CA THR A 225 -12.68 -0.68 14.64
C THR A 225 -13.92 -1.13 15.42
N GLY A 226 -14.65 -0.18 15.99
CA GLY A 226 -15.87 -0.46 16.73
C GLY A 226 -15.63 -1.47 17.84
N ASN A 227 -16.43 -2.52 17.84
CA ASN A 227 -16.34 -3.62 18.81
C ASN A 227 -15.45 -4.78 18.37
N ARG A 228 -14.75 -4.69 17.23
CA ARG A 228 -13.86 -5.75 16.73
C ARG A 228 -12.52 -5.75 17.42
N ARG A 229 -12.06 -6.95 17.79
CA ARG A 229 -10.73 -7.20 18.37
C ARG A 229 -10.11 -8.38 17.67
N ARG A 230 -8.80 -8.32 17.43
CA ARG A 230 -8.03 -9.40 16.80
C ARG A 230 -6.93 -9.89 17.70
N TRP A 231 -6.77 -11.21 17.74
CA TRP A 231 -5.59 -11.90 18.25
C TRP A 231 -4.95 -12.70 17.11
N GLU A 232 -3.67 -12.54 16.94
CA GLU A 232 -2.85 -13.40 16.08
C GLU A 232 -1.95 -14.18 17.01
N ILE A 233 -2.07 -15.51 17.00
CA ILE A 233 -1.47 -16.41 17.98
C ILE A 233 -0.55 -17.38 17.24
N MET A 234 0.74 -17.40 17.62
CA MET A 234 1.72 -18.29 16.99
C MET A 234 1.35 -19.75 17.27
N ILE A 235 1.41 -20.59 16.24
CA ILE A 235 1.26 -22.04 16.36
C ILE A 235 2.59 -22.61 16.84
N MET A 236 2.55 -23.29 17.97
CA MET A 236 3.74 -23.85 18.61
C MET A 236 3.96 -25.30 18.17
N PRO A 237 5.23 -25.80 18.21
CA PRO A 237 5.49 -27.20 17.98
C PRO A 237 4.64 -28.10 18.90
N GLY A 238 3.92 -29.06 18.31
CA GLY A 238 3.03 -29.97 19.03
C GLY A 238 1.57 -29.49 19.14
N ASP A 239 1.25 -28.30 18.68
CA ASP A 239 -0.16 -27.88 18.53
C ASP A 239 -0.87 -28.71 17.45
N ASP A 240 -2.14 -29.01 17.68
CA ASP A 240 -3.03 -29.60 16.70
C ASP A 240 -3.87 -28.48 16.05
N GLU A 241 -3.60 -28.19 14.77
CA GLU A 241 -4.24 -27.10 14.02
C GLU A 241 -5.77 -27.24 13.97
N GLU A 242 -6.31 -28.47 13.87
CA GLU A 242 -7.74 -28.71 13.86
C GLU A 242 -8.38 -28.43 15.21
N GLN A 243 -7.67 -28.64 16.32
CA GLN A 243 -8.15 -28.34 17.66
C GLN A 243 -8.02 -26.84 17.98
N LEU A 244 -6.97 -26.17 17.45
CA LEU A 244 -6.75 -24.74 17.72
C LEU A 244 -7.89 -23.85 17.25
N VAL A 245 -8.58 -24.19 16.16
CA VAL A 245 -9.68 -23.38 15.62
C VAL A 245 -11.03 -23.67 16.30
N LYS A 246 -11.09 -24.66 17.22
CA LYS A 246 -12.35 -24.98 17.94
C LYS A 246 -12.66 -23.93 19.01
N PRO A 247 -13.92 -23.55 19.18
CA PRO A 247 -14.34 -22.52 20.16
C PRO A 247 -13.80 -22.74 21.56
N GLU A 248 -13.79 -23.97 22.06
CA GLU A 248 -13.32 -24.29 23.40
C GLU A 248 -11.82 -23.97 23.59
N THR A 249 -11.02 -24.25 22.58
CA THR A 249 -9.58 -23.97 22.58
C THR A 249 -9.32 -22.48 22.42
N LEU A 250 -10.04 -21.81 21.52
CA LEU A 250 -9.94 -20.37 21.31
C LEU A 250 -10.21 -19.60 22.60
N TRP A 251 -11.32 -19.92 23.30
CA TRP A 251 -11.64 -19.26 24.55
C TRP A 251 -10.61 -19.51 25.66
N LYS A 252 -9.97 -20.69 25.67
CA LYS A 252 -8.84 -20.95 26.60
C LYS A 252 -7.64 -20.07 26.29
N LEU A 253 -7.26 -19.95 25.00
CA LEU A 253 -6.12 -19.14 24.57
C LEU A 253 -6.26 -17.66 24.93
N VAL A 254 -7.47 -17.12 24.85
CA VAL A 254 -7.75 -15.69 25.14
C VAL A 254 -8.41 -15.43 26.50
N SER A 255 -8.48 -16.44 27.38
CA SER A 255 -9.21 -16.36 28.66
C SER A 255 -8.76 -15.23 29.58
N ASN A 256 -7.47 -14.86 29.53
CA ASN A 256 -6.93 -13.73 30.28
C ASN A 256 -7.43 -12.37 29.77
N TRP A 257 -8.01 -12.32 28.58
CA TRP A 257 -8.42 -11.10 27.87
C TRP A 257 -9.93 -10.93 27.84
N ILE A 258 -10.63 -11.94 27.34
CA ILE A 258 -12.08 -11.93 27.13
C ILE A 258 -12.69 -13.31 27.44
N THR A 259 -14.00 -13.31 27.66
CA THR A 259 -14.80 -14.52 27.90
C THR A 259 -15.98 -14.61 26.92
N PRO A 260 -16.63 -15.78 26.75
CA PRO A 260 -17.79 -15.93 25.86
C PRO A 260 -18.99 -15.00 26.23
N GLU A 261 -19.09 -14.55 27.51
CA GLU A 261 -20.12 -13.60 27.93
C GLU A 261 -19.78 -12.16 27.49
N GLN A 262 -18.51 -11.87 27.19
CA GLN A 262 -18.01 -10.55 26.80
C GLN A 262 -17.92 -10.36 25.29
N ALA A 263 -17.76 -11.47 24.55
CA ALA A 263 -17.55 -11.41 23.10
C ALA A 263 -18.13 -12.64 22.40
N GLU A 264 -18.22 -12.57 21.08
CA GLU A 264 -18.50 -13.69 20.19
C GLU A 264 -17.40 -13.83 19.15
N ILE A 265 -17.20 -15.05 18.65
CA ILE A 265 -16.21 -15.36 17.63
C ILE A 265 -16.76 -14.90 16.28
N GLU A 266 -16.07 -13.96 15.63
CA GLU A 266 -16.34 -13.57 14.25
C GLU A 266 -15.59 -14.50 13.28
N ARG A 267 -14.35 -14.90 13.65
CA ARG A 267 -13.47 -15.69 12.77
C ARG A 267 -12.40 -16.42 13.56
N ALA A 268 -12.05 -17.60 13.08
CA ALA A 268 -10.83 -18.31 13.46
C ALA A 268 -10.26 -19.06 12.26
N VAL A 269 -9.02 -18.75 11.87
CA VAL A 269 -8.38 -19.35 10.69
C VAL A 269 -6.88 -19.36 10.86
N ILE A 270 -6.24 -20.38 10.33
CA ILE A 270 -4.79 -20.49 10.29
C ILE A 270 -4.29 -19.96 8.95
N TYR A 271 -3.33 -19.03 9.02
CA TYR A 271 -2.59 -18.53 7.87
C TYR A 271 -1.09 -18.81 8.05
N THR A 272 -0.46 -19.28 7.00
CA THR A 272 1.00 -19.27 6.92
C THR A 272 1.44 -17.93 6.34
N PHE A 273 2.16 -17.17 7.14
CA PHE A 273 2.77 -15.92 6.70
C PHE A 273 4.05 -16.22 5.93
N HIS A 274 4.24 -15.54 4.81
CA HIS A 274 5.40 -15.68 3.96
C HIS A 274 6.11 -14.33 3.80
N SER A 275 7.43 -14.37 3.62
CA SER A 275 8.24 -13.23 3.23
C SER A 275 8.89 -13.51 1.88
N VAL A 276 8.20 -13.19 0.79
CA VAL A 276 8.67 -13.46 -0.57
C VAL A 276 8.47 -12.25 -1.48
N ILE A 277 9.38 -12.06 -2.43
CA ILE A 277 9.30 -11.03 -3.46
C ILE A 277 9.54 -11.69 -4.83
N ALA A 278 8.67 -11.43 -5.79
CA ALA A 278 8.87 -11.81 -7.19
C ALA A 278 10.09 -11.08 -7.76
N GLN A 279 10.92 -11.77 -8.53
CA GLN A 279 12.14 -11.22 -9.09
C GLN A 279 11.91 -10.45 -10.41
N THR A 280 10.75 -10.64 -11.03
CA THR A 280 10.34 -9.93 -12.25
C THR A 280 8.88 -9.54 -12.10
N TRP A 281 8.58 -8.24 -12.20
CA TRP A 281 7.23 -7.70 -12.04
C TRP A 281 6.60 -7.27 -13.36
N ARG A 282 7.42 -7.20 -14.42
CA ARG A 282 6.99 -6.88 -15.78
C ARG A 282 7.61 -7.82 -16.80
N LYS A 283 6.85 -8.25 -17.79
CA LYS A 283 7.35 -8.85 -19.02
C LYS A 283 6.42 -8.46 -20.16
N GLY A 284 6.96 -7.75 -21.15
CA GLY A 284 6.16 -7.21 -22.23
C GLY A 284 5.01 -6.35 -21.72
N ARG A 285 3.79 -6.79 -21.98
CA ARG A 285 2.55 -6.09 -21.60
C ARG A 285 1.95 -6.58 -20.26
N LEU A 286 2.58 -7.57 -19.65
CA LEU A 286 2.10 -8.18 -18.41
C LEU A 286 2.82 -7.58 -17.20
N PHE A 287 2.04 -7.21 -16.19
CA PHE A 287 2.50 -6.70 -14.90
C PHE A 287 1.91 -7.49 -13.76
N ILE A 288 2.56 -7.45 -12.60
CA ILE A 288 2.01 -7.97 -11.33
C ILE A 288 2.09 -6.90 -10.25
N ALA A 289 1.11 -6.91 -9.33
CA ALA A 289 1.05 -5.98 -8.21
C ALA A 289 0.47 -6.64 -6.96
N GLY A 290 0.79 -6.12 -5.78
CA GLY A 290 0.34 -6.64 -4.49
C GLY A 290 0.84 -8.06 -4.24
N ASP A 291 -0.01 -8.93 -3.65
CA ASP A 291 0.37 -10.30 -3.29
C ASP A 291 0.84 -11.14 -4.48
N ALA A 292 0.53 -10.75 -5.70
CA ALA A 292 1.08 -11.35 -6.91
C ALA A 292 2.58 -11.05 -7.08
N ALA A 293 3.04 -9.88 -6.61
CA ALA A 293 4.43 -9.46 -6.68
C ALA A 293 5.20 -9.72 -5.37
N HIS A 294 4.55 -9.60 -4.21
CA HIS A 294 5.21 -9.74 -2.91
C HIS A 294 4.24 -10.15 -1.80
N GLN A 295 4.71 -10.92 -0.85
CA GLN A 295 3.99 -11.29 0.37
C GLN A 295 4.79 -10.83 1.57
N THR A 296 4.15 -10.10 2.47
CA THR A 296 4.78 -9.45 3.63
C THR A 296 4.24 -10.03 4.92
N PRO A 297 5.10 -10.39 5.89
CA PRO A 297 4.64 -10.79 7.22
C PRO A 297 3.83 -9.66 7.89
N PRO A 298 2.82 -9.97 8.71
CA PRO A 298 1.86 -8.98 9.20
C PRO A 298 2.41 -8.06 10.31
N PHE A 299 3.59 -8.31 10.85
CA PHE A 299 4.14 -7.64 12.04
C PHE A 299 4.24 -6.12 11.96
N LEU A 300 4.22 -5.55 10.74
CA LEU A 300 4.14 -4.11 10.48
C LEU A 300 2.80 -3.67 9.88
N GLY A 301 1.93 -4.60 9.48
CA GLY A 301 0.68 -4.29 8.79
C GLY A 301 0.87 -3.66 7.41
N GLN A 302 1.94 -4.02 6.65
CA GLN A 302 2.33 -3.32 5.42
C GLN A 302 1.98 -4.02 4.11
N GLY A 303 1.46 -5.25 4.10
CA GLY A 303 1.17 -5.97 2.86
C GLY A 303 0.18 -5.23 1.94
N MET A 304 -0.99 -4.88 2.46
CA MET A 304 -1.98 -4.10 1.70
C MET A 304 -1.47 -2.68 1.38
N CYS A 305 -0.73 -2.06 2.29
CA CYS A 305 -0.14 -0.74 2.03
C CYS A 305 0.84 -0.77 0.85
N ALA A 306 1.70 -1.78 0.78
CA ALA A 306 2.62 -1.98 -0.33
C ALA A 306 1.85 -2.17 -1.66
N ALA A 307 0.77 -2.95 -1.65
CA ALA A 307 -0.08 -3.18 -2.82
C ALA A 307 -0.75 -1.88 -3.33
N ILE A 308 -1.20 -1.01 -2.43
CA ILE A 308 -1.79 0.29 -2.79
C ILE A 308 -0.71 1.26 -3.31
N ARG A 309 0.51 1.21 -2.77
CA ARG A 309 1.66 1.95 -3.32
C ARG A 309 2.05 1.47 -4.70
N ASP A 310 1.99 0.16 -4.97
CA ASP A 310 2.20 -0.38 -6.31
C ASP A 310 1.19 0.21 -7.28
N ALA A 311 -0.09 0.24 -6.89
CA ALA A 311 -1.16 0.84 -7.67
C ALA A 311 -0.88 2.31 -7.99
N SER A 312 -0.49 3.09 -6.99
CA SER A 312 -0.18 4.51 -7.15
C SER A 312 1.02 4.75 -8.08
N ASN A 313 2.08 3.96 -7.95
CA ASN A 313 3.28 4.07 -8.78
C ASN A 313 3.02 3.64 -10.24
N LEU A 314 2.29 2.55 -10.45
CA LEU A 314 2.08 1.99 -11.79
C LEU A 314 1.03 2.77 -12.60
N ALA A 315 -0.05 3.25 -11.96
CA ALA A 315 -1.19 3.84 -12.67
C ALA A 315 -0.82 5.07 -13.50
N TRP A 316 -0.07 6.03 -12.93
CA TRP A 316 0.33 7.23 -13.67
C TRP A 316 1.34 6.93 -14.80
N LYS A 317 2.21 5.93 -14.61
CA LYS A 317 3.18 5.50 -15.62
C LYS A 317 2.46 4.88 -16.82
N LEU A 318 1.50 4.00 -16.57
CA LEU A 318 0.66 3.41 -17.62
C LEU A 318 -0.10 4.49 -18.38
N GLU A 319 -0.72 5.43 -17.68
CA GLU A 319 -1.44 6.53 -18.32
C GLU A 319 -0.51 7.40 -19.18
N ALA A 320 0.66 7.75 -18.66
CA ALA A 320 1.63 8.58 -19.38
C ALA A 320 2.12 7.92 -20.69
N VAL A 321 2.36 6.60 -20.66
CA VAL A 321 2.76 5.82 -21.82
C VAL A 321 1.59 5.61 -22.78
N LEU A 322 0.41 5.25 -22.28
CA LEU A 322 -0.79 5.06 -23.12
C LEU A 322 -1.23 6.32 -23.86
N ARG A 323 -0.96 7.50 -23.27
CA ARG A 323 -1.19 8.81 -23.92
C ARG A 323 -0.04 9.27 -24.83
N GLY A 324 1.02 8.48 -24.95
CA GLY A 324 2.19 8.83 -25.76
C GLY A 324 3.02 9.98 -25.19
N ARG A 325 2.87 10.29 -23.90
CA ARG A 325 3.66 11.35 -23.23
C ARG A 325 5.05 10.87 -22.80
N PHE A 326 5.21 9.57 -22.63
CA PHE A 326 6.46 8.92 -22.28
C PHE A 326 6.65 7.64 -23.07
N ASP A 327 7.90 7.24 -23.24
CA ASP A 327 8.29 5.95 -23.82
C ASP A 327 7.95 4.79 -22.90
N GLU A 328 7.83 3.59 -23.47
CA GLU A 328 7.57 2.36 -22.71
C GLU A 328 8.65 2.06 -21.64
N GLY A 329 9.86 2.58 -21.80
CA GLY A 329 10.94 2.47 -20.80
C GLY A 329 10.58 3.05 -19.43
N LEU A 330 9.62 4.01 -19.35
CA LEU A 330 9.10 4.47 -18.08
C LEU A 330 8.48 3.33 -17.27
N LEU A 331 7.85 2.35 -17.91
CA LEU A 331 7.19 1.23 -17.26
C LEU A 331 8.19 0.26 -16.61
N ASP A 332 9.44 0.19 -17.10
CA ASP A 332 10.50 -0.63 -16.48
C ASP A 332 10.90 -0.09 -15.10
N THR A 333 10.68 1.21 -14.87
CA THR A 333 10.96 1.82 -13.57
C THR A 333 9.97 1.41 -12.47
N TYR A 334 8.87 0.74 -12.79
CA TYR A 334 7.92 0.25 -11.79
C TYR A 334 8.57 -0.77 -10.84
N GLU A 335 9.15 -1.82 -11.41
CA GLU A 335 9.85 -2.86 -10.63
C GLU A 335 11.08 -2.31 -9.92
N SER A 336 11.94 -1.57 -10.65
CA SER A 336 13.20 -1.07 -10.09
C SER A 336 13.00 -0.07 -8.95
N GLU A 337 11.90 0.68 -8.95
CA GLU A 337 11.53 1.59 -7.86
C GLU A 337 10.85 0.86 -6.70
N ARG A 338 9.85 0.01 -7.00
CA ARG A 338 9.00 -0.61 -5.98
C ARG A 338 9.65 -1.82 -5.31
N GLY A 339 10.43 -2.61 -6.06
CA GLY A 339 11.08 -3.81 -5.52
C GLY A 339 11.95 -3.53 -4.29
N PRO A 340 12.97 -2.65 -4.37
CA PRO A 340 13.80 -2.27 -3.22
C PRO A 340 13.00 -1.63 -2.08
N HIS A 341 12.00 -0.81 -2.40
CA HIS A 341 11.14 -0.17 -1.41
C HIS A 341 10.33 -1.20 -0.60
N VAL A 342 9.73 -2.18 -1.26
CA VAL A 342 9.01 -3.28 -0.61
C VAL A 342 9.95 -4.16 0.19
N HIS A 343 11.13 -4.46 -0.37
CA HIS A 343 12.16 -5.26 0.31
C HIS A 343 12.53 -4.66 1.67
N ALA A 344 12.73 -3.33 1.75
CA ALA A 344 13.06 -2.66 3.00
C ALA A 344 11.97 -2.83 4.08
N PHE A 345 10.69 -2.83 3.69
CA PHE A 345 9.58 -3.11 4.62
C PHE A 345 9.54 -4.57 5.07
N ILE A 346 9.77 -5.51 4.16
CA ILE A 346 9.78 -6.94 4.49
C ILE A 346 10.95 -7.25 5.42
N ASP A 347 12.15 -6.73 5.15
CA ASP A 347 13.31 -6.88 6.02
C ASP A 347 13.05 -6.40 7.45
N LEU A 348 12.42 -5.23 7.58
CA LEU A 348 12.04 -4.72 8.89
C LEU A 348 10.98 -5.60 9.55
N ALA A 349 9.98 -6.07 8.80
CA ALA A 349 8.96 -6.97 9.33
C ALA A 349 9.56 -8.30 9.81
N VAL A 350 10.52 -8.86 9.07
CA VAL A 350 11.25 -10.08 9.46
C VAL A 350 12.08 -9.84 10.73
N LYS A 351 12.78 -8.72 10.84
CA LYS A 351 13.55 -8.34 12.05
C LYS A 351 12.64 -8.21 13.29
N LEU A 352 11.50 -7.54 13.15
CA LEU A 352 10.52 -7.44 14.25
C LEU A 352 9.88 -8.79 14.55
N GLY A 353 9.61 -9.60 13.53
CA GLY A 353 9.18 -10.98 13.70
C GLY A 353 10.16 -11.80 14.55
N GLY A 354 11.47 -11.63 14.38
CA GLY A 354 12.49 -12.24 15.20
C GLY A 354 12.40 -11.86 16.69
N ILE A 355 12.00 -10.61 17.00
CA ILE A 355 11.76 -10.18 18.38
C ILE A 355 10.51 -10.88 18.96
N ILE A 356 9.41 -10.92 18.17
CA ILE A 356 8.13 -11.45 18.64
C ILE A 356 8.17 -12.96 18.78
N GLN A 357 8.76 -13.66 17.81
CA GLN A 357 8.71 -15.11 17.63
C GLN A 357 9.81 -15.87 18.36
N THR A 358 10.56 -15.24 19.25
CA THR A 358 11.58 -15.92 20.07
C THR A 358 10.91 -16.88 21.05
N THR A 359 10.97 -18.19 20.80
CA THR A 359 10.33 -19.24 21.62
C THR A 359 11.29 -19.94 22.59
N ASP A 360 12.60 -19.83 22.38
CA ASP A 360 13.60 -20.29 23.34
C ASP A 360 13.66 -19.35 24.54
N ALA A 361 13.53 -19.89 25.76
CA ALA A 361 13.45 -19.10 26.99
C ALA A 361 14.79 -18.40 27.32
N ASP A 362 15.92 -18.98 26.99
CA ASP A 362 17.23 -18.36 27.21
C ASP A 362 17.46 -17.23 26.23
N ALA A 363 17.20 -17.47 24.95
CA ALA A 363 17.25 -16.43 23.92
C ALA A 363 16.26 -15.26 24.21
N ALA A 364 15.08 -15.56 24.78
CA ALA A 364 14.14 -14.52 25.20
C ALA A 364 14.69 -13.68 26.37
N ARG A 365 15.36 -14.31 27.35
CA ARG A 365 16.05 -13.59 28.43
C ARG A 365 17.19 -12.71 27.90
N GLU A 366 17.98 -13.23 26.95
CA GLU A 366 19.05 -12.44 26.30
C GLU A 366 18.50 -11.28 25.49
N ARG A 367 17.39 -11.49 24.75
CA ARG A 367 16.67 -10.42 24.04
C ARG A 367 16.24 -9.35 25.03
N ASP A 368 15.53 -9.72 26.10
CA ASP A 368 14.99 -8.76 27.09
C ASP A 368 16.10 -8.00 27.81
N ALA A 369 17.25 -8.65 28.08
CA ALA A 369 18.40 -8.01 28.70
C ALA A 369 19.06 -6.92 27.83
N LYS A 370 18.85 -6.92 26.51
CA LYS A 370 19.35 -5.87 25.60
C LYS A 370 18.56 -4.57 25.75
N PHE A 371 17.31 -4.62 26.25
CA PHE A 371 16.48 -3.46 26.49
C PHE A 371 16.61 -2.99 27.93
N LYS A 372 16.71 -1.68 28.14
CA LYS A 372 16.80 -1.11 29.49
C LYS A 372 15.47 -1.22 30.21
N LYS A 373 15.46 -1.85 31.37
CA LYS A 373 14.26 -1.98 32.21
C LYS A 373 13.61 -0.61 32.49
N GLY A 374 12.31 -0.50 32.21
CA GLY A 374 11.55 0.75 32.41
C GLY A 374 11.85 1.88 31.42
N GLN A 375 12.68 1.62 30.41
CA GLN A 375 13.01 2.57 29.35
C GLN A 375 12.90 1.86 27.99
N PRO A 376 11.69 1.69 27.44
CA PRO A 376 11.53 1.02 26.15
C PRO A 376 12.24 1.81 25.05
N GLU A 377 12.84 1.09 24.11
CA GLU A 377 13.36 1.69 22.90
C GLU A 377 12.20 2.20 22.04
N ILE A 378 12.33 3.39 21.47
CA ILE A 378 11.30 3.98 20.61
C ILE A 378 11.86 4.12 19.21
N PHE A 379 11.20 3.52 18.23
CA PHE A 379 11.55 3.71 16.83
C PHE A 379 10.40 4.34 16.03
N GLN A 380 10.77 5.13 15.03
CA GLN A 380 9.83 5.71 14.09
C GLN A 380 9.54 4.74 12.96
N PHE A 381 8.36 4.85 12.38
CA PHE A 381 8.02 4.10 11.18
C PHE A 381 8.94 4.56 10.03
N PRO A 382 9.58 3.62 9.31
CA PRO A 382 10.49 3.99 8.23
C PRO A 382 9.73 4.62 7.06
N ALA A 383 10.39 5.54 6.37
CA ALA A 383 9.98 6.08 5.09
C ALA A 383 11.06 5.72 4.05
N PRO A 384 11.06 4.50 3.53
CA PRO A 384 12.08 4.08 2.58
C PRO A 384 11.98 4.89 1.29
N GLN A 385 13.14 5.10 0.65
CA GLN A 385 13.21 5.67 -0.68
C GLN A 385 12.76 4.65 -1.73
N LEU A 386 12.28 5.15 -2.87
CA LEU A 386 12.16 4.33 -4.07
C LEU A 386 13.53 3.83 -4.50
N GLY A 387 13.58 2.66 -5.10
CA GLY A 387 14.77 2.19 -5.80
C GLY A 387 15.08 3.05 -7.03
N PRO A 388 16.14 2.69 -7.80
CA PRO A 388 16.52 3.39 -9.03
C PRO A 388 15.36 3.47 -10.03
N GLY A 389 15.11 4.66 -10.58
CA GLY A 389 13.98 4.82 -11.49
C GLY A 389 13.82 6.23 -12.02
N PHE A 390 12.59 6.69 -12.17
CA PHE A 390 12.26 7.99 -12.74
C PHE A 390 12.36 9.10 -11.69
N TRP A 391 13.59 9.49 -11.37
CA TRP A 391 13.94 10.61 -10.48
C TRP A 391 15.42 11.00 -10.67
N GLN A 392 15.82 12.19 -10.19
CA GLN A 392 17.16 12.74 -10.35
C GLN A 392 17.68 13.34 -9.03
N GLY A 393 18.81 12.86 -8.55
CA GLY A 393 19.52 13.32 -7.36
C GLY A 393 20.21 12.16 -6.64
N GLU A 394 21.20 12.47 -5.81
CA GLU A 394 21.99 11.44 -5.11
C GLU A 394 21.57 11.24 -3.67
N TYR A 395 20.88 12.24 -3.07
CA TYR A 395 20.62 12.29 -1.64
C TYR A 395 19.14 12.60 -1.35
N ALA A 396 18.71 12.20 -0.15
CA ALA A 396 17.43 12.62 0.41
C ALA A 396 17.28 14.17 0.35
N PRO A 397 16.06 14.67 0.09
CA PRO A 397 14.78 13.96 0.10
C PRO A 397 14.31 13.38 -1.25
N VAL A 398 15.18 13.34 -2.26
CA VAL A 398 14.82 12.78 -3.58
C VAL A 398 14.40 11.31 -3.46
N ALA A 399 13.45 10.87 -4.27
CA ALA A 399 12.83 9.54 -4.23
C ALA A 399 12.12 9.20 -2.91
N GLN A 400 11.95 10.18 -2.01
CA GLN A 400 11.07 10.07 -0.84
C GLN A 400 9.71 10.72 -1.14
N ILE A 401 8.71 10.36 -0.35
CA ILE A 401 7.40 10.97 -0.48
C ILE A 401 7.42 12.40 0.06
N PHE A 402 6.90 13.36 -0.72
CA PHE A 402 6.74 14.74 -0.27
C PHE A 402 5.64 14.81 0.81
N PRO A 403 5.78 15.59 1.88
CA PRO A 403 4.75 15.70 2.92
C PRO A 403 3.44 16.28 2.38
N GLN A 404 2.39 16.19 3.20
CA GLN A 404 1.06 16.73 2.90
C GLN A 404 0.79 17.99 3.73
N PRO A 405 1.34 19.15 3.36
CA PRO A 405 1.11 20.41 4.07
C PRO A 405 -0.30 20.95 3.83
N LYS A 406 -0.76 21.81 4.75
CA LYS A 406 -1.87 22.72 4.48
C LYS A 406 -1.37 23.93 3.71
N LEU A 407 -2.10 24.28 2.67
CA LEU A 407 -1.90 25.49 1.91
C LEU A 407 -2.48 26.71 2.67
N SER A 408 -2.15 27.91 2.22
CA SER A 408 -2.64 29.17 2.81
C SER A 408 -4.19 29.29 2.78
N ASN A 409 -4.86 28.63 1.85
CA ASN A 409 -6.31 28.52 1.78
C ASN A 409 -6.92 27.44 2.71
N GLY A 410 -6.09 26.77 3.53
CA GLY A 410 -6.50 25.71 4.47
C GLY A 410 -6.73 24.34 3.84
N ARG A 411 -6.64 24.19 2.51
CA ARG A 411 -6.76 22.89 1.82
C ARG A 411 -5.45 22.10 1.93
N LEU A 412 -5.56 20.79 1.84
CA LEU A 412 -4.40 19.91 1.76
C LEU A 412 -3.80 19.97 0.34
N LEU A 413 -2.48 19.86 0.25
CA LEU A 413 -1.74 19.97 -1.00
C LEU A 413 -2.27 19.03 -2.09
N ASP A 414 -2.49 17.76 -1.78
CA ASP A 414 -2.89 16.75 -2.79
C ASP A 414 -4.23 17.06 -3.48
N VAL A 415 -5.10 17.84 -2.82
CA VAL A 415 -6.36 18.30 -3.41
C VAL A 415 -6.11 19.27 -4.56
N GLU A 416 -5.04 20.08 -4.49
CA GLU A 416 -4.63 20.98 -5.57
C GLU A 416 -3.84 20.25 -6.67
N LEU A 417 -3.07 19.24 -6.30
CA LEU A 417 -2.22 18.52 -7.26
C LEU A 417 -3.01 17.57 -8.16
N GLY A 418 -4.11 17.00 -7.66
CA GLY A 418 -4.87 16.00 -8.41
C GLY A 418 -3.98 14.83 -8.85
N LEU A 419 -3.99 14.49 -10.14
CA LEU A 419 -3.20 13.40 -10.74
C LEU A 419 -1.97 13.92 -11.53
N ASN A 420 -1.50 15.13 -11.25
CA ASN A 420 -0.49 15.80 -12.04
C ASN A 420 0.88 15.77 -11.37
N PHE A 421 1.92 16.03 -12.17
CA PHE A 421 3.20 16.51 -11.65
C PHE A 421 3.01 17.89 -11.03
N ALA A 422 3.86 18.23 -10.07
CA ALA A 422 3.84 19.54 -9.45
C ALA A 422 5.26 20.08 -9.25
N VAL A 423 5.37 21.40 -9.29
CA VAL A 423 6.56 22.12 -8.84
C VAL A 423 6.18 23.01 -7.68
N ILE A 424 6.85 22.81 -6.54
CA ILE A 424 6.59 23.50 -5.28
C ILE A 424 7.86 24.24 -4.90
N GLY A 425 7.79 25.56 -4.69
CA GLY A 425 9.00 26.32 -4.40
C GLY A 425 8.79 27.82 -4.18
N PHE A 426 9.89 28.54 -3.92
CA PHE A 426 9.87 29.99 -3.80
C PHE A 426 9.63 30.65 -5.15
N GLU A 427 8.84 31.71 -5.16
CA GLU A 427 8.37 32.39 -6.37
C GLU A 427 9.49 32.86 -7.30
N ASP A 428 10.59 33.35 -6.74
CA ASP A 428 11.74 33.80 -7.54
C ASP A 428 12.38 32.66 -8.34
N VAL A 429 12.45 31.45 -7.77
CA VAL A 429 12.94 30.25 -8.49
C VAL A 429 11.94 29.78 -9.53
N LEU A 430 10.63 29.81 -9.19
CA LEU A 430 9.58 29.37 -10.11
C LEU A 430 9.41 30.30 -11.31
N ASN A 431 9.57 31.59 -11.10
CA ASN A 431 9.36 32.62 -12.14
C ASN A 431 10.56 32.82 -13.06
N ASP A 432 11.77 32.44 -12.66
CA ASP A 432 13.01 32.65 -13.39
C ASP A 432 13.48 31.45 -14.22
N VAL A 433 12.61 30.44 -14.44
CA VAL A 433 12.89 29.30 -15.28
C VAL A 433 12.83 29.67 -16.77
N SER A 434 13.51 28.90 -17.61
CA SER A 434 13.52 29.09 -19.06
C SER A 434 12.14 28.98 -19.69
N GLU A 435 11.94 29.61 -20.86
CA GLU A 435 10.73 29.49 -21.67
C GLU A 435 10.43 28.03 -22.02
N VAL A 436 11.45 27.29 -22.40
CA VAL A 436 11.36 25.86 -22.72
C VAL A 436 10.79 25.05 -21.53
N THR A 437 11.19 25.38 -20.32
CA THR A 437 10.66 24.72 -19.13
C THR A 437 9.19 25.08 -18.89
N ARG A 438 8.80 26.34 -19.09
CA ARG A 438 7.39 26.75 -18.97
C ARG A 438 6.49 26.05 -19.99
N GLU A 439 6.93 25.98 -21.25
CA GLU A 439 6.20 25.25 -22.29
C GLU A 439 6.06 23.76 -21.96
N ARG A 440 7.13 23.13 -21.43
CA ARG A 440 7.13 21.75 -20.99
C ARG A 440 6.16 21.54 -19.82
N TRP A 441 6.13 22.43 -18.82
CA TRP A 441 5.18 22.36 -17.73
C TRP A 441 3.72 22.49 -18.19
N LEU A 442 3.46 23.39 -19.13
CA LEU A 442 2.12 23.54 -19.74
C LEU A 442 1.70 22.26 -20.46
N SER A 443 2.57 21.69 -21.30
CA SER A 443 2.26 20.49 -22.07
C SER A 443 2.01 19.25 -21.19
N HIS A 444 2.64 19.17 -20.03
CA HIS A 444 2.45 18.09 -19.04
C HIS A 444 1.44 18.45 -17.95
N SER A 445 0.75 19.59 -18.03
CA SER A 445 -0.19 20.07 -17.02
C SER A 445 0.40 20.09 -15.60
N VAL A 446 1.67 20.52 -15.48
CA VAL A 446 2.38 20.62 -14.19
C VAL A 446 1.72 21.69 -13.33
N VAL A 447 1.37 21.34 -12.10
CA VAL A 447 0.79 22.27 -11.13
C VAL A 447 1.90 23.06 -10.45
N LEU A 448 1.80 24.39 -10.49
CA LEU A 448 2.75 25.27 -9.79
C LEU A 448 2.19 25.67 -8.43
N VAL A 449 2.95 25.41 -7.39
CA VAL A 449 2.58 25.73 -5.98
C VAL A 449 3.63 26.65 -5.37
N PRO A 450 3.38 27.96 -5.30
CA PRO A 450 4.26 28.86 -4.57
C PRO A 450 4.36 28.49 -3.09
N ALA A 451 5.54 28.63 -2.51
CA ALA A 451 5.81 28.37 -1.09
C ALA A 451 5.21 29.46 -0.20
N SER A 452 3.88 29.60 -0.23
CA SER A 452 3.14 30.64 0.51
C SER A 452 2.71 30.21 1.91
N SER A 453 2.70 28.89 2.22
CA SER A 453 2.40 28.39 3.56
C SER A 453 3.66 28.15 4.37
N SER A 454 3.59 28.38 5.70
CA SER A 454 4.73 28.15 6.61
C SER A 454 5.23 26.70 6.56
N GLU A 455 4.32 25.73 6.47
CA GLU A 455 4.68 24.31 6.42
C GLU A 455 5.54 23.96 5.20
N ILE A 456 5.24 24.54 4.03
CA ILE A 456 6.05 24.36 2.82
C ILE A 456 7.41 25.05 2.97
N GLN A 457 7.42 26.30 3.45
CA GLN A 457 8.66 27.06 3.64
C GLN A 457 9.60 26.37 4.62
N GLU A 458 9.08 25.95 5.77
CA GLU A 458 9.85 25.22 6.78
C GLU A 458 10.45 23.94 6.22
N TRP A 459 9.66 23.15 5.46
CA TRP A 459 10.15 21.94 4.85
C TRP A 459 11.26 22.19 3.83
N LEU A 460 11.11 23.20 2.96
CA LEU A 460 12.12 23.58 1.97
C LEU A 460 13.42 24.01 2.67
N LEU A 461 13.34 24.84 3.71
CA LEU A 461 14.48 25.31 4.48
C LEU A 461 15.18 24.18 5.25
N GLN A 462 14.42 23.30 5.90
CA GLN A 462 14.97 22.15 6.63
C GLN A 462 15.73 21.18 5.72
N ASN A 463 15.29 21.03 4.48
CA ASN A 463 15.95 20.18 3.49
C ASN A 463 17.01 20.94 2.66
N ASN A 464 17.26 22.22 2.97
CA ASN A 464 18.18 23.07 2.25
C ASN A 464 17.93 23.09 0.73
N VAL A 465 16.66 23.26 0.31
CA VAL A 465 16.22 23.34 -1.09
C VAL A 465 15.31 24.55 -1.29
N ARG A 466 15.24 25.08 -2.52
CA ARG A 466 14.40 26.23 -2.86
C ARG A 466 13.18 25.85 -3.69
N ALA A 467 13.26 24.77 -4.42
CA ALA A 467 12.12 24.18 -5.13
C ALA A 467 12.25 22.66 -5.19
N VAL A 468 11.13 22.01 -5.38
CA VAL A 468 11.03 20.55 -5.54
C VAL A 468 10.03 20.23 -6.64
N MET A 469 10.36 19.25 -7.46
CA MET A 469 9.44 18.68 -8.41
C MET A 469 8.90 17.35 -7.88
N VAL A 470 7.57 17.20 -7.89
CA VAL A 470 6.86 16.06 -7.29
C VAL A 470 6.08 15.33 -8.38
N ARG A 471 6.13 14.00 -8.36
CA ARG A 471 5.44 13.09 -9.28
C ARG A 471 3.95 12.94 -8.93
N PRO A 472 3.13 12.40 -9.84
CA PRO A 472 1.71 12.10 -9.55
C PRO A 472 1.48 11.18 -8.35
N ASP A 473 2.42 10.27 -8.06
CA ASP A 473 2.41 9.40 -6.88
C ASP A 473 3.01 10.04 -5.61
N ARG A 474 3.27 11.35 -5.64
CA ARG A 474 3.79 12.20 -4.54
C ARG A 474 5.25 11.96 -4.17
N TYR A 475 5.98 11.12 -4.88
CA TYR A 475 7.40 11.00 -4.67
C TYR A 475 8.16 12.15 -5.33
N ILE A 476 9.24 12.57 -4.69
CA ILE A 476 10.07 13.68 -5.15
C ILE A 476 10.89 13.23 -6.36
N LEU A 477 10.64 13.88 -7.50
CA LEU A 477 11.36 13.67 -8.74
C LEU A 477 12.78 14.25 -8.67
N GLY A 478 12.91 15.42 -8.05
CA GLY A 478 14.18 16.12 -7.88
C GLY A 478 14.02 17.39 -7.07
N THR A 479 15.15 17.94 -6.61
CA THR A 479 15.23 19.16 -5.81
C THR A 479 16.11 20.20 -6.46
N ALA A 480 15.79 21.50 -6.32
CA ALA A 480 16.50 22.59 -6.94
C ALA A 480 16.88 23.70 -5.94
N GLN A 481 18.10 24.25 -6.11
CA GLN A 481 18.58 25.43 -5.40
C GLN A 481 18.44 26.72 -6.23
N SER A 482 18.18 26.57 -7.53
CA SER A 482 18.05 27.69 -8.48
C SER A 482 17.11 27.32 -9.61
N SER A 483 16.66 28.31 -10.38
CA SER A 483 15.89 28.13 -11.61
C SER A 483 16.62 27.26 -12.64
N ALA A 484 17.93 27.41 -12.80
CA ALA A 484 18.73 26.57 -13.69
C ALA A 484 18.74 25.08 -13.28
N ALA A 485 18.81 24.80 -11.96
CA ALA A 485 18.68 23.43 -11.45
C ALA A 485 17.25 22.87 -11.68
N LEU A 486 16.24 23.72 -11.55
CA LEU A 486 14.84 23.37 -11.80
C LEU A 486 14.59 23.11 -13.29
N ASP A 487 15.23 23.88 -14.19
CA ASP A 487 15.24 23.60 -15.64
C ASP A 487 15.81 22.22 -15.95
N SER A 488 16.93 21.85 -15.29
CA SER A 488 17.57 20.54 -15.46
C SER A 488 16.66 19.39 -15.04
N ILE A 489 15.99 19.50 -13.87
CA ILE A 489 15.05 18.48 -13.40
C ILE A 489 13.83 18.40 -14.32
N SER A 490 13.32 19.55 -14.75
CA SER A 490 12.15 19.61 -15.64
C SER A 490 12.43 18.98 -17.01
N ALA A 491 13.71 18.89 -17.43
CA ALA A 491 14.11 18.21 -18.64
C ALA A 491 13.87 16.70 -18.64
N LEU A 492 13.60 16.09 -17.46
CA LEU A 492 13.14 14.70 -17.35
C LEU A 492 11.75 14.48 -17.96
N LEU A 493 10.91 15.53 -18.00
CA LEU A 493 9.64 15.47 -18.73
C LEU A 493 9.96 15.59 -20.25
N PRO A 494 9.53 14.64 -21.08
CA PRO A 494 9.77 14.70 -22.52
C PRO A 494 9.17 15.95 -23.18
N ASN A 495 9.79 16.41 -24.25
CA ASN A 495 9.17 17.42 -25.10
C ASN A 495 8.01 16.77 -25.87
N LEU A 496 6.78 17.22 -25.60
CA LEU A 496 5.63 16.77 -26.38
C LEU A 496 5.61 17.55 -27.70
N VAL A 497 5.74 16.83 -28.81
CA VAL A 497 5.50 17.42 -30.13
C VAL A 497 4.01 17.69 -30.22
N VAL A 498 3.60 18.95 -30.16
CA VAL A 498 2.23 19.36 -30.44
C VAL A 498 1.98 19.06 -31.93
N LEU A 499 1.41 17.91 -32.22
CA LEU A 499 0.85 17.68 -33.55
C LEU A 499 -0.30 18.67 -33.68
N ALA A 500 -0.07 19.74 -34.44
CA ALA A 500 -1.13 20.67 -34.83
C ALA A 500 -2.18 19.85 -35.60
N HIS A 501 -3.35 19.71 -35.03
CA HIS A 501 -4.54 19.15 -35.68
C HIS A 501 -5.33 20.25 -36.38
#